data_20c0f98d7dce844e8274c3350938ddcb
#
_entry.id   20c0f98d7dce844e8274c3350938ddcb
#
_cell.length_a   1.000
_cell.length_b   1.000
_cell.length_c   1.000
_cell.angle_alpha   90.00
_cell.angle_beta   90.00
_cell.angle_gamma   90.00
#
_symmetry.space_group_name_H-M   'P 1'
#
loop_
_entity.id
_entity.type
_entity.pdbx_description
1 polymer ?
#
loop_
_entity_poly.entity_id
_entity_poly.type
_entity_poly.pdbx_seq_one_letter_code
_entity_poly.pdbx_strand_id
1 'polypeptide(L)'
;MKDFLVDILHAKDNSRARSKQTQVGPSELGGCRRKVWYRLNAQPETNDNELKLAAIMGTAIHSAIESAINHADPEHKQYIVEQEVEYGDMKAHIDLWIPETGDVVDWKTVKKSNLSYFPSTQQRWQVQVYGYLLDKSGKGKPVNVNLVAIARDGDERDIKVHSEPYDPSIAEEALNWLAAIKETTEAPEPERDESYCKFYCKYYDPSGELGCIGLKKKDGPTPNDNLIADPDADKAALLYLQLDDQIKELENQDRKSTRLNSSHLVISYAVFCLKKK
;
A
#
# COMPACT_ATOMS: atom_id res chain seq x y z
N MET A 1 3.56 -24.40 -15.73
CA MET A 1 2.24 -23.88 -15.26
C MET A 1 2.37 -22.60 -14.44
N LYS A 2 3.26 -22.56 -13.41
CA LYS A 2 3.50 -21.33 -12.60
C LYS A 2 3.94 -20.16 -13.50
N ASP A 3 4.97 -20.35 -14.30
CA ASP A 3 5.55 -19.30 -15.14
C ASP A 3 4.54 -18.81 -16.17
N PHE A 4 3.82 -19.72 -16.84
CA PHE A 4 2.71 -19.39 -17.72
C PHE A 4 1.66 -18.49 -17.05
N LEU A 5 1.25 -18.81 -15.81
CA LEU A 5 0.28 -17.99 -15.07
C LEU A 5 0.83 -16.59 -14.75
N VAL A 6 2.10 -16.51 -14.32
CA VAL A 6 2.76 -15.24 -14.05
C VAL A 6 2.84 -14.39 -15.31
N ASP A 7 3.25 -14.97 -16.42
CA ASP A 7 3.41 -14.27 -17.70
C ASP A 7 2.09 -13.67 -18.20
N ILE A 8 0.98 -14.42 -18.16
CA ILE A 8 -0.33 -13.91 -18.60
C ILE A 8 -0.86 -12.81 -17.67
N LEU A 9 -0.62 -12.92 -16.34
CA LEU A 9 -1.01 -11.89 -15.39
C LEU A 9 -0.22 -10.60 -15.62
N HIS A 10 1.09 -10.69 -15.83
CA HIS A 10 1.93 -9.54 -16.15
C HIS A 10 1.58 -8.92 -17.50
N ALA A 11 1.34 -9.74 -18.54
CA ALA A 11 0.92 -9.27 -19.86
C ALA A 11 -0.40 -8.48 -19.76
N LYS A 12 -1.37 -8.98 -18.98
CA LYS A 12 -2.65 -8.30 -18.75
C LYS A 12 -2.44 -6.99 -17.99
N ASP A 13 -1.61 -6.96 -16.94
CA ASP A 13 -1.32 -5.76 -16.17
C ASP A 13 -0.63 -4.69 -17.03
N ASN A 14 0.38 -5.07 -17.80
CA ASN A 14 1.09 -4.16 -18.70
C ASN A 14 0.20 -3.60 -19.84
N SER A 15 -0.90 -4.26 -20.19
CA SER A 15 -1.83 -3.78 -21.21
C SER A 15 -2.74 -2.64 -20.75
N ARG A 16 -2.83 -2.38 -19.45
CA ARG A 16 -3.73 -1.36 -18.88
C ARG A 16 -3.25 0.05 -19.23
N ALA A 17 -4.21 0.96 -19.43
CA ALA A 17 -3.92 2.38 -19.64
C ALA A 17 -3.12 2.98 -18.45
N ARG A 18 -3.47 2.61 -17.20
CA ARG A 18 -2.79 3.07 -15.98
C ARG A 18 -1.32 2.64 -15.92
N SER A 19 -0.99 1.44 -16.39
CA SER A 19 0.41 0.96 -16.44
C SER A 19 1.26 1.73 -17.46
N LYS A 20 0.62 2.37 -18.43
CA LYS A 20 1.26 3.21 -19.46
C LYS A 20 1.26 4.70 -19.13
N GLN A 21 0.69 5.08 -17.98
CA GLN A 21 0.63 6.49 -17.57
C GLN A 21 2.03 7.01 -17.23
N THR A 22 2.44 8.08 -17.88
CA THR A 22 3.71 8.78 -17.62
C THR A 22 3.58 9.90 -16.59
N GLN A 23 2.38 10.44 -16.41
CA GLN A 23 2.09 11.50 -15.44
C GLN A 23 2.10 10.95 -14.00
N VAL A 24 2.55 11.80 -13.07
CA VAL A 24 2.50 11.50 -11.64
C VAL A 24 1.07 11.65 -11.15
N GLY A 25 0.53 10.59 -10.55
CA GLY A 25 -0.82 10.59 -9.99
C GLY A 25 -0.83 10.80 -8.47
N PRO A 26 -2.01 11.05 -7.87
CA PRO A 26 -2.15 11.27 -6.43
C PRO A 26 -1.55 10.16 -5.56
N SER A 27 -1.59 8.91 -6.00
CA SER A 27 -1.03 7.76 -5.28
C SER A 27 0.50 7.76 -5.13
N GLU A 28 1.20 8.67 -5.80
CA GLU A 28 2.66 8.77 -5.75
C GLU A 28 3.14 9.91 -4.86
N LEU A 29 2.24 10.84 -4.51
CA LEU A 29 2.53 11.99 -3.64
C LEU A 29 2.91 11.52 -2.24
N GLY A 30 3.99 12.07 -1.69
CA GLY A 30 4.54 11.61 -0.40
C GLY A 30 5.28 10.27 -0.45
N GLY A 31 5.50 9.74 -1.66
CA GLY A 31 6.34 8.57 -1.89
C GLY A 31 7.83 8.91 -1.93
N CYS A 32 8.62 8.10 -2.64
CA CYS A 32 10.04 8.37 -2.84
C CYS A 32 10.23 9.47 -3.89
N ARG A 33 10.87 10.61 -3.51
CA ARG A 33 11.13 11.75 -4.40
C ARG A 33 11.95 11.34 -5.62
N ARG A 34 12.99 10.53 -5.43
CA ARG A 34 13.83 10.05 -6.53
C ARG A 34 13.06 9.22 -7.55
N LYS A 35 12.12 8.35 -7.09
CA LYS A 35 11.23 7.59 -7.98
C LYS A 35 10.35 8.51 -8.80
N VAL A 36 9.78 9.54 -8.18
CA VAL A 36 8.93 10.55 -8.87
C VAL A 36 9.78 11.37 -9.85
N TRP A 37 10.97 11.80 -9.45
CA TRP A 37 11.89 12.54 -10.32
C TRP A 37 12.27 11.70 -11.56
N TYR A 38 12.58 10.41 -11.40
CA TYR A 38 12.89 9.52 -12.52
C TYR A 38 11.70 9.40 -13.50
N ARG A 39 10.47 9.32 -12.98
CA ARG A 39 9.28 9.31 -13.83
C ARG A 39 9.13 10.62 -14.61
N LEU A 40 9.27 11.76 -13.96
CA LEU A 40 9.15 13.08 -14.58
C LEU A 40 10.20 13.31 -15.67
N ASN A 41 11.38 12.73 -15.52
CA ASN A 41 12.50 12.84 -16.46
C ASN A 41 12.59 11.66 -17.44
N ALA A 42 11.52 10.86 -17.56
CA ALA A 42 11.43 9.70 -18.47
C ALA A 42 12.65 8.75 -18.38
N GLN A 43 13.18 8.57 -17.18
CA GLN A 43 14.28 7.63 -16.98
C GLN A 43 13.83 6.19 -17.31
N PRO A 44 14.70 5.34 -17.87
CA PRO A 44 14.38 3.98 -18.21
C PRO A 44 14.05 3.15 -16.97
N GLU A 45 13.10 2.21 -17.10
CA GLU A 45 12.86 1.19 -16.10
C GLU A 45 13.99 0.15 -16.15
N THR A 46 14.63 -0.09 -15.02
CA THR A 46 15.86 -0.91 -14.94
C THR A 46 15.67 -2.21 -14.15
N ASN A 47 14.54 -2.35 -13.43
CA ASN A 47 14.32 -3.48 -12.53
C ASN A 47 13.46 -4.59 -13.17
N ASP A 48 14.10 -5.64 -13.65
CA ASP A 48 13.41 -6.81 -14.18
C ASP A 48 12.82 -7.74 -13.09
N ASN A 49 13.17 -7.49 -11.81
CA ASN A 49 12.71 -8.30 -10.68
C ASN A 49 11.50 -7.70 -9.93
N GLU A 50 10.85 -6.67 -10.48
CA GLU A 50 9.70 -6.03 -9.85
C GLU A 50 8.54 -7.02 -9.67
N LEU A 51 8.07 -7.15 -8.42
CA LEU A 51 6.94 -8.03 -8.09
C LEU A 51 5.61 -7.29 -8.27
N LYS A 52 4.78 -7.77 -9.20
CA LYS A 52 3.50 -7.14 -9.56
C LYS A 52 2.26 -7.84 -8.99
N LEU A 53 2.38 -9.08 -8.50
CA LEU A 53 1.22 -9.88 -8.09
C LEU A 53 0.37 -9.19 -7.02
N ALA A 54 1.00 -8.52 -6.05
CA ALA A 54 0.26 -7.79 -5.01
C ALA A 54 -0.57 -6.63 -5.56
N ALA A 55 -0.07 -5.92 -6.57
CA ALA A 55 -0.80 -4.85 -7.26
C ALA A 55 -1.94 -5.41 -8.12
N ILE A 56 -1.71 -6.53 -8.81
CA ILE A 56 -2.73 -7.23 -9.60
C ILE A 56 -3.88 -7.70 -8.70
N MET A 57 -3.58 -8.32 -7.55
CA MET A 57 -4.60 -8.71 -6.56
C MET A 57 -5.36 -7.50 -6.02
N GLY A 58 -4.65 -6.40 -5.73
CA GLY A 58 -5.28 -5.16 -5.32
C GLY A 58 -6.32 -4.69 -6.33
N THR A 59 -5.95 -4.63 -7.59
CA THR A 59 -6.87 -4.24 -8.67
C THR A 59 -8.07 -5.20 -8.78
N ALA A 60 -7.87 -6.49 -8.61
CA ALA A 60 -8.98 -7.46 -8.67
C ALA A 60 -9.99 -7.23 -7.54
N ILE A 61 -9.52 -6.89 -6.33
CA ILE A 61 -10.38 -6.55 -5.19
C ILE A 61 -11.14 -5.24 -5.46
N HIS A 62 -10.48 -4.19 -5.98
CA HIS A 62 -11.15 -2.95 -6.37
C HIS A 62 -12.26 -3.20 -7.39
N SER A 63 -11.98 -3.98 -8.45
CA SER A 63 -12.99 -4.32 -9.47
C SER A 63 -14.16 -5.14 -8.89
N ALA A 64 -13.92 -5.99 -7.90
CA ALA A 64 -14.99 -6.73 -7.23
C ALA A 64 -15.90 -5.82 -6.40
N ILE A 65 -15.32 -4.85 -5.68
CA ILE A 65 -16.07 -3.84 -4.90
C ILE A 65 -16.89 -2.95 -5.83
N GLU A 66 -16.27 -2.43 -6.88
CA GLU A 66 -16.93 -1.65 -7.92
C GLU A 66 -18.13 -2.40 -8.51
N SER A 67 -17.95 -3.66 -8.89
CA SER A 67 -19.03 -4.51 -9.39
C SER A 67 -20.16 -4.68 -8.38
N ALA A 68 -19.86 -4.84 -7.10
CA ALA A 68 -20.85 -4.99 -6.04
C ALA A 68 -21.65 -3.69 -5.84
N ILE A 69 -20.98 -2.54 -5.86
CA ILE A 69 -21.63 -1.22 -5.73
C ILE A 69 -22.54 -0.97 -6.95
N ASN A 70 -22.06 -1.22 -8.16
CA ASN A 70 -22.85 -1.09 -9.39
C ASN A 70 -24.07 -2.02 -9.41
N HIS A 71 -23.99 -3.19 -8.77
CA HIS A 71 -25.13 -4.08 -8.60
C HIS A 71 -26.14 -3.52 -7.60
N ALA A 72 -25.68 -2.89 -6.51
CA ALA A 72 -26.54 -2.30 -5.49
C ALA A 72 -27.20 -0.99 -5.95
N ASP A 73 -26.50 -0.19 -6.77
CA ASP A 73 -26.99 1.08 -7.32
C ASP A 73 -26.75 1.15 -8.84
N PRO A 74 -27.52 0.39 -9.64
CA PRO A 74 -27.32 0.30 -11.08
C PRO A 74 -27.59 1.60 -11.85
N GLU A 75 -28.29 2.56 -11.23
CA GLU A 75 -28.57 3.87 -11.82
C GLU A 75 -27.55 4.94 -11.40
N HIS A 76 -26.56 4.57 -10.57
CA HIS A 76 -25.53 5.47 -10.05
C HIS A 76 -26.07 6.75 -9.40
N LYS A 77 -27.18 6.61 -8.68
CA LYS A 77 -27.86 7.75 -8.02
C LYS A 77 -27.24 8.11 -6.67
N GLN A 78 -26.76 7.11 -5.95
CA GLN A 78 -26.21 7.27 -4.61
C GLN A 78 -24.67 7.15 -4.61
N TYR A 79 -24.14 6.25 -5.44
CA TYR A 79 -22.74 5.84 -5.45
C TYR A 79 -22.11 6.03 -6.82
N ILE A 80 -21.11 6.87 -6.91
CA ILE A 80 -20.39 7.11 -8.15
C ILE A 80 -19.01 6.46 -8.02
N VAL A 81 -18.82 5.32 -8.68
CA VAL A 81 -17.55 4.59 -8.69
C VAL A 81 -16.64 5.08 -9.82
N GLU A 82 -15.33 4.97 -9.62
CA GLU A 82 -14.30 5.38 -10.61
C GLU A 82 -14.53 6.81 -11.15
N GLN A 83 -14.94 7.73 -10.26
CA GLN A 83 -15.20 9.10 -10.64
C GLN A 83 -13.93 9.76 -11.18
N GLU A 84 -13.93 10.03 -12.47
CA GLU A 84 -12.84 10.75 -13.10
C GLU A 84 -12.83 12.22 -12.67
N VAL A 85 -11.68 12.71 -12.22
CA VAL A 85 -11.43 14.09 -11.81
C VAL A 85 -10.13 14.59 -12.41
N GLU A 86 -10.11 15.88 -12.80
CA GLU A 86 -8.93 16.48 -13.42
C GLU A 86 -8.85 17.95 -13.02
N TYR A 87 -7.67 18.41 -12.65
CA TYR A 87 -7.38 19.83 -12.41
C TYR A 87 -5.87 20.09 -12.64
N GLY A 88 -5.57 21.09 -13.50
CA GLY A 88 -4.21 21.34 -13.95
C GLY A 88 -3.64 20.12 -14.70
N ASP A 89 -2.44 19.74 -14.34
CA ASP A 89 -1.74 18.58 -14.95
C ASP A 89 -2.09 17.26 -14.27
N MET A 90 -2.98 17.26 -13.27
CA MET A 90 -3.27 16.07 -12.48
C MET A 90 -4.63 15.49 -12.82
N LYS A 91 -4.64 14.21 -13.16
CA LYS A 91 -5.83 13.43 -13.44
C LYS A 91 -5.89 12.21 -12.53
N ALA A 92 -7.09 11.88 -12.05
CA ALA A 92 -7.30 10.75 -11.17
C ALA A 92 -8.68 10.13 -11.33
N HIS A 93 -8.83 8.91 -10.81
CA HIS A 93 -10.11 8.24 -10.60
C HIS A 93 -10.28 8.03 -9.09
N ILE A 94 -11.40 8.51 -8.57
CA ILE A 94 -11.80 8.31 -7.18
C ILE A 94 -12.52 6.97 -7.12
N ASP A 95 -12.09 6.06 -6.26
CA ASP A 95 -12.69 4.72 -6.18
C ASP A 95 -14.20 4.78 -5.90
N LEU A 96 -14.62 5.67 -4.97
CA LEU A 96 -16.03 5.94 -4.71
C LEU A 96 -16.27 7.39 -4.28
N TRP A 97 -17.26 8.02 -4.87
CA TRP A 97 -17.82 9.31 -4.47
C TRP A 97 -19.28 9.15 -4.04
N ILE A 98 -19.65 9.69 -2.87
CA ILE A 98 -21.01 9.67 -2.33
C ILE A 98 -21.52 11.13 -2.25
N PRO A 99 -22.28 11.61 -3.25
CA PRO A 99 -22.68 13.01 -3.33
C PRO A 99 -23.54 13.48 -2.14
N GLU A 100 -24.41 12.62 -1.60
CA GLU A 100 -25.34 12.94 -0.53
C GLU A 100 -24.62 13.33 0.76
N THR A 101 -23.55 12.61 1.12
CA THR A 101 -22.79 12.85 2.35
C THR A 101 -21.52 13.66 2.12
N GLY A 102 -21.10 13.82 0.87
CA GLY A 102 -19.83 14.46 0.52
C GLY A 102 -18.61 13.59 0.85
N ASP A 103 -18.75 12.27 0.83
CA ASP A 103 -17.69 11.33 1.16
C ASP A 103 -16.90 10.91 -0.07
N VAL A 104 -15.59 11.16 -0.04
CA VAL A 104 -14.60 10.60 -0.97
C VAL A 104 -13.99 9.37 -0.33
N VAL A 105 -13.99 8.23 -1.02
CA VAL A 105 -13.49 6.96 -0.49
C VAL A 105 -12.42 6.38 -1.41
N ASP A 106 -11.37 5.84 -0.81
CA ASP A 106 -10.29 5.12 -1.50
C ASP A 106 -10.02 3.79 -0.79
N TRP A 107 -9.99 2.71 -1.56
CA TRP A 107 -9.74 1.36 -1.07
C TRP A 107 -8.26 1.04 -1.07
N LYS A 108 -7.78 0.37 -0.03
CA LYS A 108 -6.41 -0.12 0.06
C LYS A 108 -6.37 -1.59 0.41
N THR A 109 -5.69 -2.40 -0.39
CA THR A 109 -5.42 -3.78 -0.04
C THR A 109 -4.08 -3.90 0.66
N VAL A 110 -4.09 -4.45 1.86
CA VAL A 110 -2.90 -4.55 2.71
C VAL A 110 -2.70 -5.98 3.21
N LYS A 111 -1.53 -6.28 3.78
CA LYS A 111 -1.39 -7.45 4.64
C LYS A 111 -1.99 -7.13 6.01
N LYS A 112 -2.58 -8.13 6.68
CA LYS A 112 -3.14 -7.98 8.03
C LYS A 112 -2.11 -7.40 9.02
N SER A 113 -0.86 -7.83 8.93
CA SER A 113 0.24 -7.30 9.75
C SER A 113 0.51 -5.80 9.56
N ASN A 114 0.05 -5.21 8.46
CA ASN A 114 0.27 -3.78 8.17
C ASN A 114 -0.90 -2.88 8.59
N LEU A 115 -2.00 -3.46 9.10
CA LEU A 115 -3.17 -2.68 9.54
C LEU A 115 -2.86 -1.72 10.69
N SER A 116 -1.86 -2.04 11.54
CA SER A 116 -1.43 -1.15 12.63
C SER A 116 -0.78 0.14 12.15
N TYR A 117 -0.18 0.13 10.95
CA TYR A 117 0.48 1.28 10.33
C TYR A 117 -0.39 2.03 9.32
N PHE A 118 -1.65 1.63 9.18
CA PHE A 118 -2.60 2.26 8.28
C PHE A 118 -3.38 3.40 8.99
N PRO A 119 -3.58 4.55 8.32
CA PRO A 119 -3.04 4.93 7.02
C PRO A 119 -1.63 5.52 7.11
N SER A 120 -0.85 5.43 6.04
CA SER A 120 0.38 6.18 5.87
C SER A 120 0.12 7.63 5.44
N THR A 121 1.10 8.52 5.61
CA THR A 121 1.03 9.91 5.09
C THR A 121 0.74 9.94 3.59
N GLN A 122 1.37 9.06 2.80
CA GLN A 122 1.14 8.96 1.36
C GLN A 122 -0.32 8.63 1.02
N GLN A 123 -0.96 7.74 1.79
CA GLN A 123 -2.37 7.39 1.59
C GLN A 123 -3.30 8.54 2.00
N ARG A 124 -3.00 9.23 3.10
CA ARG A 124 -3.76 10.42 3.51
C ARG A 124 -3.65 11.52 2.47
N TRP A 125 -2.45 11.82 1.97
CA TRP A 125 -2.27 12.80 0.91
C TRP A 125 -3.06 12.44 -0.35
N GLN A 126 -3.05 11.17 -0.75
CA GLN A 126 -3.79 10.70 -1.92
C GLN A 126 -5.28 11.03 -1.83
N VAL A 127 -5.92 10.66 -0.72
CA VAL A 127 -7.37 10.84 -0.58
C VAL A 127 -7.76 12.31 -0.41
N GLN A 128 -6.92 13.12 0.25
CA GLN A 128 -7.12 14.57 0.34
C GLN A 128 -6.97 15.24 -1.04
N VAL A 129 -6.01 14.81 -1.84
CA VAL A 129 -5.87 15.30 -3.23
C VAL A 129 -7.05 14.86 -4.09
N TYR A 130 -7.63 13.69 -3.89
CA TYR A 130 -8.88 13.31 -4.57
C TYR A 130 -10.02 14.29 -4.25
N GLY A 131 -10.21 14.66 -2.98
CA GLY A 131 -11.15 15.68 -2.58
C GLY A 131 -10.87 17.03 -3.25
N TYR A 132 -9.60 17.44 -3.29
CA TYR A 132 -9.17 18.67 -3.94
C TYR A 132 -9.48 18.68 -5.44
N LEU A 133 -9.17 17.61 -6.15
CA LEU A 133 -9.47 17.48 -7.57
C LEU A 133 -10.98 17.47 -7.84
N LEU A 134 -11.77 16.82 -6.99
CA LEU A 134 -13.22 16.77 -7.09
C LEU A 134 -13.82 18.18 -6.95
N ASP A 135 -13.39 18.95 -5.95
CA ASP A 135 -13.84 20.33 -5.72
C ASP A 135 -13.41 21.25 -6.86
N LYS A 136 -12.13 21.25 -7.23
CA LYS A 136 -11.58 22.13 -8.27
C LYS A 136 -12.11 21.83 -9.67
N SER A 137 -12.43 20.58 -9.97
CA SER A 137 -13.06 20.19 -11.24
C SER A 137 -14.57 20.57 -11.30
N GLY A 138 -15.15 21.04 -10.19
CA GLY A 138 -16.58 21.36 -10.09
C GLY A 138 -17.51 20.15 -10.11
N LYS A 139 -16.97 18.93 -9.97
CA LYS A 139 -17.74 17.67 -10.03
C LYS A 139 -18.39 17.29 -8.70
N GLY A 140 -17.98 17.91 -7.58
CA GLY A 140 -18.58 17.68 -6.27
C GLY A 140 -18.02 18.59 -5.20
N LYS A 141 -18.61 18.50 -4.01
CA LYS A 141 -18.19 19.23 -2.80
C LYS A 141 -17.82 18.22 -1.72
N PRO A 142 -16.54 17.85 -1.57
CA PRO A 142 -16.12 16.92 -0.55
C PRO A 142 -16.32 17.51 0.85
N VAL A 143 -16.79 16.68 1.76
CA VAL A 143 -16.93 16.98 3.20
C VAL A 143 -15.95 16.14 4.00
N ASN A 144 -15.90 14.85 3.72
CA ASN A 144 -15.00 13.91 4.35
C ASN A 144 -14.19 13.13 3.32
N VAL A 145 -13.04 12.66 3.75
CA VAL A 145 -12.22 11.71 3.01
C VAL A 145 -12.04 10.43 3.83
N ASN A 146 -12.19 9.30 3.18
CA ASN A 146 -12.23 8.00 3.82
C ASN A 146 -11.23 7.05 3.15
N LEU A 147 -10.41 6.41 3.96
CA LEU A 147 -9.51 5.35 3.54
C LEU A 147 -9.99 4.03 4.14
N VAL A 148 -10.19 3.02 3.32
CA VAL A 148 -10.65 1.72 3.76
C VAL A 148 -9.59 0.67 3.43
N ALA A 149 -8.93 0.15 4.46
CA ALA A 149 -7.97 -0.94 4.31
C ALA A 149 -8.68 -2.30 4.41
N ILE A 150 -8.45 -3.14 3.42
CA ILE A 150 -8.95 -4.51 3.33
C ILE A 150 -7.75 -5.44 3.42
N ALA A 151 -7.69 -6.26 4.47
CA ALA A 151 -6.64 -7.25 4.62
C ALA A 151 -6.87 -8.42 3.65
N ARG A 152 -5.95 -8.58 2.68
CA ARG A 152 -6.06 -9.67 1.68
C ARG A 152 -5.84 -11.08 2.24
N ASP A 153 -5.31 -11.17 3.45
CA ASP A 153 -5.03 -12.39 4.24
C ASP A 153 -5.82 -12.41 5.56
N GLY A 154 -6.93 -11.66 5.62
CA GLY A 154 -7.84 -11.52 6.74
C GLY A 154 -9.29 -11.87 6.41
N ASP A 155 -10.20 -11.41 7.24
CA ASP A 155 -11.66 -11.51 7.07
C ASP A 155 -12.34 -10.15 7.27
N GLU A 156 -13.68 -10.10 7.34
CA GLU A 156 -14.45 -8.85 7.48
C GLU A 156 -14.09 -8.05 8.73
N ARG A 157 -13.58 -8.69 9.79
CA ARG A 157 -13.11 -8.03 11.02
C ARG A 157 -11.79 -7.29 10.82
N ASP A 158 -11.07 -7.61 9.76
CA ASP A 158 -9.79 -7.02 9.38
C ASP A 158 -9.95 -5.92 8.33
N ILE A 159 -11.17 -5.37 8.19
CA ILE A 159 -11.44 -4.13 7.46
C ILE A 159 -11.25 -2.97 8.43
N LYS A 160 -10.36 -2.05 8.09
CA LYS A 160 -10.10 -0.85 8.90
C LYS A 160 -10.47 0.41 8.13
N VAL A 161 -11.30 1.24 8.73
CA VAL A 161 -11.71 2.54 8.16
C VAL A 161 -10.99 3.66 8.90
N HIS A 162 -10.43 4.59 8.14
CA HIS A 162 -9.94 5.87 8.62
C HIS A 162 -10.73 6.97 7.93
N SER A 163 -11.40 7.81 8.71
CA SER A 163 -12.18 8.95 8.21
C SER A 163 -11.64 10.24 8.82
N GLU A 164 -11.50 11.26 7.99
CA GLU A 164 -11.13 12.60 8.42
C GLU A 164 -11.87 13.65 7.57
N PRO A 165 -12.05 14.88 8.08
CA PRO A 165 -12.59 15.97 7.27
C PRO A 165 -11.71 16.23 6.05
N TYR A 166 -12.32 16.60 4.92
CA TYR A 166 -11.58 17.15 3.80
C TYR A 166 -10.91 18.47 4.19
N ASP A 167 -9.59 18.53 4.00
CA ASP A 167 -8.78 19.70 4.28
C ASP A 167 -7.93 20.04 3.05
N PRO A 168 -8.28 21.11 2.30
CA PRO A 168 -7.54 21.51 1.13
C PRO A 168 -6.07 21.85 1.40
N SER A 169 -5.72 22.26 2.64
CA SER A 169 -4.34 22.60 2.97
C SER A 169 -3.41 21.38 2.93
N ILE A 170 -3.92 20.18 3.30
CA ILE A 170 -3.18 18.93 3.21
C ILE A 170 -2.97 18.54 1.74
N ALA A 171 -3.97 18.75 0.89
CA ALA A 171 -3.83 18.53 -0.54
C ALA A 171 -2.82 19.49 -1.17
N GLU A 172 -2.83 20.77 -0.77
CA GLU A 172 -1.87 21.77 -1.23
C GLU A 172 -0.44 21.43 -0.79
N GLU A 173 -0.24 20.93 0.44
CA GLU A 173 1.06 20.42 0.91
C GLU A 173 1.58 19.31 -0.01
N ALA A 174 0.72 18.34 -0.35
CA ALA A 174 1.08 17.25 -1.26
C ALA A 174 1.42 17.74 -2.67
N LEU A 175 0.69 18.72 -3.18
CA LEU A 175 0.95 19.31 -4.50
C LEU A 175 2.25 20.16 -4.50
N ASN A 176 2.52 20.89 -3.42
CA ASN A 176 3.77 21.65 -3.25
C ASN A 176 4.98 20.71 -3.16
N TRP A 177 4.82 19.54 -2.50
CA TRP A 177 5.86 18.52 -2.51
C TRP A 177 6.21 18.05 -3.93
N LEU A 178 5.20 17.86 -4.80
CA LEU A 178 5.43 17.51 -6.21
C LEU A 178 6.07 18.67 -6.99
N ALA A 179 5.60 19.91 -6.77
CA ALA A 179 6.16 21.09 -7.41
C ALA A 179 7.65 21.24 -7.09
N ALA A 180 8.04 21.06 -5.83
CA ALA A 180 9.44 21.09 -5.42
C ALA A 180 10.31 20.04 -6.15
N ILE A 181 9.78 18.86 -6.45
CA ILE A 181 10.52 17.84 -7.21
C ILE A 181 10.65 18.25 -8.69
N LYS A 182 9.63 18.87 -9.28
CA LYS A 182 9.67 19.36 -10.67
C LYS A 182 10.74 20.45 -10.88
N GLU A 183 11.05 21.21 -9.84
CA GLU A 183 12.06 22.26 -9.86
C GLU A 183 13.50 21.74 -9.69
N THR A 184 13.70 20.50 -9.24
CA THR A 184 15.04 19.94 -9.06
C THR A 184 15.65 19.53 -10.40
N THR A 185 16.91 19.94 -10.62
CA THR A 185 17.70 19.58 -11.82
C THR A 185 18.41 18.25 -11.68
N GLU A 186 18.65 17.81 -10.45
CA GLU A 186 19.32 16.55 -10.12
C GLU A 186 18.40 15.62 -9.37
N ALA A 187 18.63 14.30 -9.53
CA ALA A 187 17.85 13.29 -8.86
C ALA A 187 18.00 13.39 -7.33
N PRO A 188 16.93 13.55 -6.55
CA PRO A 188 16.99 13.53 -5.09
C PRO A 188 17.67 12.27 -4.56
N GLU A 189 18.20 12.32 -3.34
CA GLU A 189 18.79 11.15 -2.70
C GLU A 189 17.76 10.00 -2.54
N PRO A 190 18.22 8.73 -2.54
CA PRO A 190 17.35 7.59 -2.27
C PRO A 190 16.68 7.71 -0.89
N GLU A 191 15.38 7.41 -0.80
CA GLU A 191 14.59 7.51 0.45
C GLU A 191 14.03 6.16 0.92
N ARG A 192 14.21 5.10 0.12
CA ARG A 192 13.70 3.77 0.43
C ARG A 192 14.84 2.76 0.52
N ASP A 193 14.71 1.85 1.48
CA ASP A 193 15.66 0.77 1.70
C ASP A 193 15.88 -0.07 0.44
N GLU A 194 17.11 -0.47 0.18
CA GLU A 194 17.50 -1.29 -0.95
C GLU A 194 16.67 -2.59 -1.04
N SER A 195 16.42 -3.24 0.12
CA SER A 195 15.66 -4.48 0.16
C SER A 195 14.20 -4.31 -0.30
N TYR A 196 13.60 -3.12 -0.08
CA TYR A 196 12.31 -2.77 -0.63
C TYR A 196 12.42 -2.45 -2.13
N CYS A 197 13.38 -1.61 -2.52
CA CYS A 197 13.54 -1.15 -3.90
C CYS A 197 13.76 -2.31 -4.87
N LYS A 198 14.54 -3.32 -4.48
CA LYS A 198 14.80 -4.52 -5.27
C LYS A 198 13.52 -5.19 -5.80
N PHE A 199 12.42 -5.17 -5.05
CA PHE A 199 11.19 -5.88 -5.39
C PHE A 199 10.03 -4.98 -5.79
N TYR A 200 10.08 -3.67 -5.45
CA TYR A 200 8.93 -2.78 -5.59
C TYR A 200 9.21 -1.45 -6.29
N CYS A 201 10.44 -1.25 -6.75
CA CYS A 201 10.80 -0.05 -7.48
C CYS A 201 11.31 -0.40 -8.88
N LYS A 202 10.61 0.03 -9.90
CA LYS A 202 10.94 -0.21 -11.31
C LYS A 202 12.26 0.45 -11.77
N TYR A 203 12.77 1.41 -11.00
CA TYR A 203 14.03 2.11 -11.26
C TYR A 203 15.19 1.60 -10.40
N TYR A 204 15.04 0.45 -9.74
CA TYR A 204 16.12 -0.12 -8.96
C TYR A 204 17.18 -0.75 -9.88
N ASP A 205 18.43 -0.37 -9.63
CA ASP A 205 19.60 -0.89 -10.34
C ASP A 205 20.74 -1.06 -9.35
N PRO A 206 21.14 -2.30 -9.03
CA PRO A 206 22.20 -2.55 -8.06
C PRO A 206 23.57 -2.01 -8.50
N SER A 207 23.81 -1.79 -9.81
CA SER A 207 25.02 -1.18 -10.31
C SER A 207 25.06 0.33 -10.09
N GLY A 208 23.88 0.97 -10.09
CA GLY A 208 23.75 2.42 -10.02
C GLY A 208 24.09 3.16 -11.32
N GLU A 209 24.35 2.44 -12.41
CA GLU A 209 24.74 3.05 -13.69
C GLU A 209 23.54 3.72 -14.39
N LEU A 210 22.40 3.05 -14.40
CA LEU A 210 21.20 3.51 -15.11
C LEU A 210 20.04 3.85 -14.19
N GLY A 211 20.10 3.41 -12.92
CA GLY A 211 19.01 3.51 -11.98
C GLY A 211 19.44 3.89 -10.56
N CYS A 212 18.59 3.51 -9.60
CA CYS A 212 18.75 3.83 -8.19
C CYS A 212 19.20 2.60 -7.39
N ILE A 213 20.26 2.72 -6.62
CA ILE A 213 20.75 1.66 -5.74
C ILE A 213 19.89 1.44 -4.48
N GLY A 214 18.94 2.36 -4.20
CA GLY A 214 18.23 2.40 -2.92
C GLY A 214 19.11 2.92 -1.77
N LEU A 215 18.51 3.07 -0.59
CA LEU A 215 19.30 3.32 0.62
C LEU A 215 19.98 2.02 1.05
N LYS A 216 21.29 2.04 1.12
CA LYS A 216 22.03 0.97 1.79
C LYS A 216 21.75 1.07 3.28
N LYS A 217 21.40 -0.04 3.91
CA LYS A 217 21.41 -0.10 5.37
C LYS A 217 22.82 0.24 5.81
N LYS A 218 22.94 1.22 6.71
CA LYS A 218 24.22 1.38 7.40
C LYS A 218 24.48 0.08 8.13
N ASP A 219 25.61 -0.55 7.85
CA ASP A 219 26.04 -1.77 8.54
C ASP A 219 26.12 -1.46 10.04
N GLY A 220 25.16 -1.99 10.79
CA GLY A 220 25.07 -1.84 12.23
C GLY A 220 24.80 -0.42 12.75
N PRO A 221 24.50 -0.25 14.02
CA PRO A 221 24.59 1.04 14.65
C PRO A 221 26.05 1.50 14.58
N THR A 222 26.32 2.61 13.85
CA THR A 222 27.60 3.29 14.05
C THR A 222 27.76 3.47 15.56
N PRO A 223 28.89 3.07 16.15
CA PRO A 223 29.14 3.39 17.54
C PRO A 223 28.86 4.89 17.69
N ASN A 224 27.79 5.22 18.38
CA ASN A 224 27.50 6.60 18.66
C ASN A 224 28.47 6.95 19.79
N ASP A 225 29.52 7.70 19.50
CA ASP A 225 30.51 8.13 20.51
C ASP A 225 29.89 8.88 21.68
N ASN A 226 28.57 9.18 21.61
CA ASN A 226 27.75 9.77 22.66
C ASN A 226 26.82 8.77 23.39
N LEU A 227 26.96 7.45 23.16
CA LEU A 227 26.26 6.46 23.97
C LEU A 227 26.81 6.53 25.40
N ILE A 228 26.08 7.17 26.28
CA ILE A 228 26.28 7.05 27.71
C ILE A 228 25.97 5.62 28.08
N ALA A 229 26.96 4.84 28.53
CA ALA A 229 26.76 3.50 29.03
C ALA A 229 25.78 3.59 30.22
N ASP A 230 24.56 3.12 30.04
CA ASP A 230 23.55 3.00 31.08
C ASP A 230 23.34 1.51 31.40
N PRO A 231 23.95 0.99 32.48
CA PRO A 231 23.86 -0.44 32.82
C PRO A 231 22.42 -0.90 33.07
N ASP A 232 21.51 -0.01 33.43
CA ASP A 232 20.10 -0.37 33.64
C ASP A 232 19.33 -0.40 32.34
N ALA A 233 19.63 0.48 31.41
CA ALA A 233 19.11 0.40 30.04
C ALA A 233 19.61 -0.85 29.30
N ASP A 234 20.88 -1.22 29.45
CA ASP A 234 21.45 -2.42 28.88
C ASP A 234 20.78 -3.70 29.43
N LYS A 235 20.54 -3.75 30.75
CA LYS A 235 19.80 -4.87 31.35
C LYS A 235 18.35 -4.94 30.87
N ALA A 236 17.68 -3.80 30.75
CA ALA A 236 16.31 -3.74 30.25
C ALA A 236 16.24 -4.20 28.79
N ALA A 237 17.20 -3.82 27.94
CA ALA A 237 17.29 -4.25 26.56
C ALA A 237 17.53 -5.77 26.44
N LEU A 238 18.44 -6.32 27.27
CA LEU A 238 18.69 -7.78 27.32
C LEU A 238 17.47 -8.55 27.79
N LEU A 239 16.76 -8.06 28.82
CA LEU A 239 15.53 -8.67 29.30
C LEU A 239 14.43 -8.63 28.21
N TYR A 240 14.30 -7.52 27.50
CA TYR A 240 13.37 -7.40 26.39
C TYR A 240 13.64 -8.45 25.30
N LEU A 241 14.88 -8.62 24.88
CA LEU A 241 15.26 -9.61 23.89
C LEU A 241 14.96 -11.04 24.35
N GLN A 242 15.21 -11.36 25.62
CA GLN A 242 14.89 -12.67 26.21
C GLN A 242 13.38 -12.94 26.24
N LEU A 243 12.58 -11.93 26.58
CA LEU A 243 11.12 -12.04 26.60
C LEU A 243 10.55 -12.17 25.19
N ASP A 244 11.08 -11.45 24.22
CA ASP A 244 10.68 -11.53 22.80
C ASP A 244 10.93 -12.93 22.24
N ASP A 245 12.08 -13.53 22.55
CA ASP A 245 12.39 -14.92 22.15
C ASP A 245 11.46 -15.93 22.83
N GLN A 246 11.13 -15.75 24.12
CA GLN A 246 10.18 -16.61 24.83
C GLN A 246 8.77 -16.51 24.23
N ILE A 247 8.32 -15.30 23.88
CA ILE A 247 7.03 -15.09 23.22
C ILE A 247 6.98 -15.81 21.88
N LYS A 248 8.03 -15.69 21.06
CA LYS A 248 8.13 -16.40 19.77
C LYS A 248 8.10 -17.92 19.94
N GLU A 249 8.76 -18.45 20.96
CA GLU A 249 8.75 -19.88 21.29
C GLU A 249 7.34 -20.35 21.66
N LEU A 250 6.65 -19.60 22.55
CA LEU A 250 5.27 -19.90 22.99
C LEU A 250 4.27 -19.83 21.82
N GLU A 251 4.38 -18.82 20.96
CA GLU A 251 3.57 -18.70 19.76
C GLU A 251 3.78 -19.88 18.78
N ASN A 252 5.03 -20.37 18.67
CA ASN A 252 5.33 -21.56 17.87
C ASN A 252 4.76 -22.83 18.47
N GLN A 253 4.78 -22.98 19.80
CA GLN A 253 4.19 -24.10 20.51
C GLN A 253 2.65 -24.08 20.37
N ASP A 254 2.02 -22.93 20.51
CA ASP A 254 0.58 -22.76 20.33
C ASP A 254 0.15 -23.11 18.89
N ARG A 255 0.89 -22.64 17.89
CA ARG A 255 0.67 -23.02 16.48
C ARG A 255 0.77 -24.54 16.24
N LYS A 256 1.71 -25.22 16.90
CA LYS A 256 1.85 -26.67 16.81
C LYS A 256 0.70 -27.38 17.49
N SER A 257 0.27 -26.94 18.68
CA SER A 257 -0.84 -27.52 19.42
C SER A 257 -2.18 -27.30 18.70
N THR A 258 -2.41 -26.14 18.13
CA THR A 258 -3.61 -25.82 17.35
C THR A 258 -3.70 -26.66 16.06
N ARG A 259 -2.57 -26.91 15.37
CA ARG A 259 -2.54 -27.84 14.24
C ARG A 259 -2.82 -29.29 14.64
N LEU A 260 -2.28 -29.75 15.77
CA LEU A 260 -2.54 -31.08 16.31
C LEU A 260 -4.03 -31.26 16.69
N ASN A 261 -4.62 -30.27 17.36
CA ASN A 261 -6.04 -30.31 17.74
C ASN A 261 -6.95 -30.29 16.51
N SER A 262 -6.63 -29.52 15.47
CA SER A 262 -7.40 -29.52 14.22
C SER A 262 -7.35 -30.87 13.50
N SER A 263 -6.19 -31.54 13.47
CA SER A 263 -6.04 -32.86 12.87
C SER A 263 -6.77 -33.94 13.69
N HIS A 264 -6.77 -33.85 15.02
CA HIS A 264 -7.56 -34.78 15.89
C HIS A 264 -9.08 -34.60 15.72
N LEU A 265 -9.58 -33.39 15.54
CA LEU A 265 -10.98 -33.10 15.28
C LEU A 265 -11.45 -33.73 13.94
N VAL A 266 -10.62 -33.57 12.89
CA VAL A 266 -10.92 -34.17 11.56
C VAL A 266 -10.90 -35.69 11.62
N ILE A 267 -9.96 -36.31 12.33
CA ILE A 267 -9.87 -37.76 12.48
C ILE A 267 -11.08 -38.28 13.30
N SER A 268 -11.45 -37.59 14.38
CA SER A 268 -12.63 -37.99 15.19
C SER A 268 -13.92 -37.91 14.39
N TYR A 269 -14.09 -36.91 13.53
CA TYR A 269 -15.26 -36.78 12.66
C TYR A 269 -15.29 -37.84 11.57
N ALA A 270 -14.16 -38.18 10.98
CA ALA A 270 -14.05 -39.25 9.99
C ALA A 270 -14.39 -40.65 10.60
N VAL A 271 -13.90 -40.93 11.81
CA VAL A 271 -14.19 -42.17 12.54
C VAL A 271 -15.67 -42.24 12.93
N PHE A 272 -16.28 -41.11 13.29
CA PHE A 272 -17.73 -41.07 13.61
C PHE A 272 -18.60 -41.34 12.37
N CYS A 273 -18.20 -40.81 11.19
CA CYS A 273 -18.91 -41.07 9.94
C CYS A 273 -18.78 -42.53 9.45
N LEU A 274 -17.66 -43.19 9.72
CA LEU A 274 -17.45 -44.60 9.36
C LEU A 274 -18.19 -45.59 10.26
N LYS A 275 -18.53 -45.18 11.49
CA LYS A 275 -19.33 -46.04 12.42
C LYS A 275 -20.83 -45.94 12.19
N LYS A 276 -21.32 -45.05 11.32
CA LYS A 276 -22.75 -44.91 10.96
C LYS A 276 -23.14 -45.58 9.65
N LYS A 277 -22.22 -46.32 9.00
CA LYS A 277 -22.48 -47.24 7.92
C LYS A 277 -22.40 -48.69 8.46
#